data_51776f46218677a3ed042b1c2813709c
#
_entry.id   51776f46218677a3ed042b1c2813709c
#
_cell.length_a   1.000
_cell.length_b   1.000
_cell.length_c   1.000
_cell.angle_alpha   90.00
_cell.angle_beta   90.00
_cell.angle_gamma   90.00
#
_symmetry.space_group_name_H-M   'P 1'
#
loop_
_entity.id
_entity.type
_entity.pdbx_description
1 polymer ?
#
loop_
_entity_poly.entity_id
_entity_poly.type
_entity_poly.pdbx_seq_one_letter_code
_entity_poly.pdbx_strand_id
1 'polypeptide(L)'
;MILPRDSNLYLRPKTLDEAVVQLQMPGVQVLSGGTDFYPALGDRIAQEPVMDISGLRELRGISSDASYVRIGGLTTWSDVIRAPLPRCFDALKSAAGEVGSVQIQNRGTVAGNLCNASPAADGVPPLLALDAEVELVSSAGSRRMALAEFIVGNRQTQRRADELLTAVWVPRSIEDARSSFIKLGARRYLVISISMVAALVLVEGGRVRAARVAVGSCSAVARRLTELEDFLVGAPVDGGLGRFVTPAHLAPLAPIADVRATAEYRRDASLTLVRRALDACVEAR
;
A
#
# COMPACT_ATOMS: atom_id res chain seq x y z
N MET A 1 33.71 1.74 33.44
CA MET A 1 34.53 1.44 32.24
C MET A 1 33.58 1.56 31.07
N ILE A 2 33.58 2.73 30.40
CA ILE A 2 32.73 3.01 29.23
C ILE A 2 33.42 2.32 28.05
N LEU A 3 32.82 1.25 27.54
CA LEU A 3 33.25 0.64 26.28
C LEU A 3 33.18 1.71 25.18
N PRO A 4 34.17 1.82 24.29
CA PRO A 4 34.08 2.70 23.15
C PRO A 4 32.86 2.23 22.33
N ARG A 5 31.96 3.16 22.03
CA ARG A 5 30.91 2.98 21.02
C ARG A 5 31.61 2.85 19.68
N ASP A 6 31.90 1.62 19.30
CA ASP A 6 32.45 1.34 17.98
C ASP A 6 31.47 1.82 16.91
N SER A 7 31.98 2.68 16.08
CA SER A 7 31.35 3.55 15.10
C SER A 7 30.83 2.85 13.85
N ASN A 8 30.06 1.78 13.97
CA ASN A 8 29.37 1.18 12.83
C ASN A 8 27.86 1.40 12.90
N LEU A 9 27.48 2.68 13.06
CA LEU A 9 26.07 3.08 13.04
C LEU A 9 25.46 3.05 11.63
N TYR A 10 26.26 2.87 10.58
CA TYR A 10 25.77 2.87 9.20
C TYR A 10 26.26 1.62 8.45
N LEU A 11 25.30 0.77 8.09
CA LEU A 11 25.51 -0.49 7.39
C LEU A 11 25.03 -0.34 5.94
N ARG A 12 25.77 -0.91 5.00
CA ARG A 12 25.41 -0.85 3.58
C ARG A 12 25.68 -2.20 2.91
N PRO A 13 24.77 -3.18 3.10
CA PRO A 13 24.91 -4.50 2.50
C PRO A 13 24.94 -4.43 0.97
N LYS A 14 25.68 -5.32 0.35
CA LYS A 14 25.79 -5.42 -1.11
C LYS A 14 24.90 -6.51 -1.68
N THR A 15 24.45 -7.45 -0.85
CA THR A 15 23.59 -8.57 -1.20
C THR A 15 22.45 -8.71 -0.19
N LEU A 16 21.38 -9.41 -0.57
CA LEU A 16 20.28 -9.73 0.34
C LEU A 16 20.77 -10.59 1.51
N ASP A 17 21.67 -11.54 1.25
CA ASP A 17 22.25 -12.41 2.29
C ASP A 17 23.00 -11.60 3.35
N GLU A 18 23.81 -10.63 2.94
CA GLU A 18 24.46 -9.70 3.88
C GLU A 18 23.43 -8.90 4.68
N ALA A 19 22.35 -8.43 4.04
CA ALA A 19 21.31 -7.64 4.71
C ALA A 19 20.59 -8.46 5.79
N VAL A 20 20.18 -9.70 5.51
CA VAL A 20 19.48 -10.53 6.49
C VAL A 20 20.39 -10.96 7.65
N VAL A 21 21.69 -11.11 7.41
CA VAL A 21 22.69 -11.34 8.48
C VAL A 21 22.81 -10.09 9.37
N GLN A 22 22.91 -8.91 8.77
CA GLN A 22 23.02 -7.65 9.51
C GLN A 22 21.73 -7.32 10.31
N LEU A 23 20.55 -7.76 9.85
CA LEU A 23 19.28 -7.59 10.58
C LEU A 23 19.22 -8.35 11.90
N GLN A 24 20.14 -9.30 12.15
CA GLN A 24 20.24 -9.98 13.45
C GLN A 24 20.83 -9.08 14.54
N MET A 25 21.45 -7.97 14.16
CA MET A 25 21.94 -7.00 15.14
C MET A 25 20.77 -6.30 15.83
N PRO A 26 20.77 -6.21 17.17
CA PRO A 26 19.70 -5.53 17.89
C PRO A 26 19.54 -4.05 17.48
N GLY A 27 18.31 -3.61 17.30
CA GLY A 27 17.98 -2.21 17.05
C GLY A 27 18.25 -1.70 15.63
N VAL A 28 18.69 -2.55 14.69
CA VAL A 28 18.93 -2.12 13.30
C VAL A 28 17.66 -1.55 12.67
N GLN A 29 17.77 -0.32 12.19
CA GLN A 29 16.71 0.37 11.46
C GLN A 29 16.97 0.27 9.96
N VAL A 30 15.99 -0.24 9.20
CA VAL A 30 16.10 -0.37 7.75
C VAL A 30 15.82 0.96 7.07
N LEU A 31 16.75 1.43 6.26
CA LEU A 31 16.63 2.61 5.42
C LEU A 31 16.53 2.19 3.95
N SER A 32 15.40 2.50 3.30
CA SER A 32 15.20 2.33 1.86
C SER A 32 15.13 3.69 1.16
N GLY A 33 13.93 4.20 0.89
CA GLY A 33 13.72 5.52 0.26
C GLY A 33 14.01 6.73 1.15
N GLY A 34 13.96 6.57 2.46
CA GLY A 34 14.25 7.61 3.46
C GLY A 34 13.16 8.66 3.66
N THR A 35 12.05 8.57 2.93
CA THR A 35 11.00 9.62 2.88
C THR A 35 10.17 9.75 4.16
N ASP A 36 10.14 8.73 5.01
CA ASP A 36 9.58 8.77 6.37
C ASP A 36 10.67 8.74 7.44
N PHE A 37 11.80 8.06 7.17
CA PHE A 37 12.91 7.91 8.10
C PHE A 37 13.49 9.27 8.52
N TYR A 38 13.92 10.10 7.57
CA TYR A 38 14.52 11.41 7.88
C TYR A 38 13.52 12.39 8.52
N PRO A 39 12.27 12.54 8.05
CA PRO A 39 11.28 13.36 8.74
C PRO A 39 10.99 12.91 10.16
N ALA A 40 10.96 11.61 10.44
CA ALA A 40 10.76 11.08 11.80
C ALA A 40 11.98 11.35 12.72
N LEU A 41 13.18 11.37 12.15
CA LEU A 41 14.40 11.71 12.86
C LEU A 41 14.45 13.20 13.27
N GLY A 42 13.96 14.10 12.38
CA GLY A 42 14.05 15.56 12.57
C GLY A 42 15.50 16.00 12.69
N ASP A 43 15.81 16.83 13.68
CA ASP A 43 17.16 17.33 13.93
C ASP A 43 18.02 16.37 14.77
N ARG A 44 17.50 15.20 15.12
CA ARG A 44 18.22 14.20 15.94
C ARG A 44 19.18 13.39 15.08
N ILE A 45 20.28 12.98 15.69
CA ILE A 45 21.18 11.97 15.11
C ILE A 45 20.62 10.59 15.41
N ALA A 46 20.68 9.67 14.44
CA ALA A 46 20.29 8.28 14.66
C ALA A 46 21.17 7.67 15.77
N GLN A 47 20.51 7.11 16.79
CA GLN A 47 21.19 6.47 17.92
C GLN A 47 21.41 4.98 17.68
N GLU A 48 20.54 4.37 16.90
CA GLU A 48 20.56 2.95 16.55
C GLU A 48 21.26 2.76 15.19
N PRO A 49 21.81 1.56 14.93
CA PRO A 49 22.39 1.25 13.63
C PRO A 49 21.38 1.41 12.48
N VAL A 50 21.80 2.08 11.42
CA VAL A 50 20.97 2.27 10.22
C VAL A 50 21.53 1.43 9.08
N MET A 51 20.70 0.53 8.54
CA MET A 51 21.05 -0.31 7.40
C MET A 51 20.43 0.27 6.12
N ASP A 52 21.25 0.87 5.27
CA ASP A 52 20.85 1.38 3.96
C ASP A 52 20.84 0.26 2.93
N ILE A 53 19.62 -0.18 2.57
CA ILE A 53 19.40 -1.23 1.56
C ILE A 53 19.22 -0.67 0.15
N SER A 54 19.33 0.63 -0.07
CA SER A 54 19.09 1.26 -1.39
C SER A 54 20.00 0.74 -2.51
N GLY A 55 21.10 0.10 -2.15
CA GLY A 55 22.07 -0.51 -3.07
C GLY A 55 21.68 -1.91 -3.55
N LEU A 56 20.68 -2.58 -2.96
CA LEU A 56 20.27 -3.95 -3.30
C LEU A 56 19.41 -3.96 -4.57
N ARG A 57 20.08 -3.96 -5.74
CA ARG A 57 19.40 -3.81 -7.05
C ARG A 57 18.43 -4.94 -7.35
N GLU A 58 18.68 -6.15 -6.86
CA GLU A 58 17.82 -7.33 -6.98
C GLU A 58 16.45 -7.16 -6.32
N LEU A 59 16.32 -6.22 -5.39
CA LEU A 59 15.06 -5.87 -4.74
C LEU A 59 14.27 -4.80 -5.48
N ARG A 60 14.74 -4.31 -6.63
CA ARG A 60 14.06 -3.28 -7.40
C ARG A 60 13.54 -3.83 -8.73
N GLY A 61 12.42 -3.31 -9.17
CA GLY A 61 11.82 -3.60 -10.47
C GLY A 61 10.52 -4.38 -10.35
N ILE A 62 9.84 -4.49 -11.48
CA ILE A 62 8.56 -5.19 -11.62
C ILE A 62 8.75 -6.27 -12.67
N SER A 63 8.36 -7.48 -12.34
CA SER A 63 8.39 -8.65 -13.23
C SER A 63 7.09 -9.43 -13.11
N SER A 64 6.79 -10.28 -14.07
CA SER A 64 5.60 -11.14 -14.02
C SER A 64 5.93 -12.54 -14.52
N ASP A 65 5.25 -13.51 -13.95
CA ASP A 65 5.15 -14.89 -14.46
C ASP A 65 3.71 -15.21 -14.86
N ALA A 66 3.36 -16.47 -15.04
CA ALA A 66 2.03 -16.91 -15.41
C ALA A 66 0.97 -16.64 -14.31
N SER A 67 1.36 -16.57 -13.06
CA SER A 67 0.46 -16.52 -11.90
C SER A 67 0.46 -15.19 -11.16
N TYR A 68 1.60 -14.49 -11.17
CA TYR A 68 1.81 -13.30 -10.35
C TYR A 68 2.52 -12.17 -11.10
N VAL A 69 2.26 -10.94 -10.66
CA VAL A 69 3.11 -9.77 -10.88
C VAL A 69 3.90 -9.55 -9.59
N ARG A 70 5.24 -9.56 -9.67
CA ARG A 70 6.15 -9.28 -8.56
C ARG A 70 6.60 -7.83 -8.62
N ILE A 71 6.40 -7.10 -7.52
CA ILE A 71 6.91 -5.74 -7.32
C ILE A 71 8.01 -5.83 -6.25
N GLY A 72 9.26 -5.64 -6.64
CA GLY A 72 10.39 -5.70 -5.72
C GLY A 72 10.32 -4.62 -4.63
N GLY A 73 10.81 -4.91 -3.43
CA GLY A 73 10.65 -4.06 -2.24
C GLY A 73 11.25 -2.66 -2.37
N LEU A 74 12.28 -2.50 -3.21
CA LEU A 74 12.90 -1.20 -3.51
C LEU A 74 12.31 -0.51 -4.76
N THR A 75 11.24 -1.05 -5.35
CA THR A 75 10.52 -0.39 -6.44
C THR A 75 9.89 0.90 -5.93
N THR A 76 10.21 2.01 -6.59
CA THR A 76 9.72 3.34 -6.21
C THR A 76 8.32 3.59 -6.78
N TRP A 77 7.61 4.58 -6.24
CA TRP A 77 6.32 4.99 -6.79
C TRP A 77 6.45 5.49 -8.24
N SER A 78 7.53 6.18 -8.59
CA SER A 78 7.83 6.56 -9.96
C SER A 78 8.04 5.36 -10.90
N ASP A 79 8.62 4.26 -10.40
CA ASP A 79 8.75 3.03 -11.18
C ASP A 79 7.37 2.41 -11.44
N VAL A 80 6.48 2.38 -10.44
CA VAL A 80 5.09 1.90 -10.58
C VAL A 80 4.32 2.72 -11.62
N ILE A 81 4.40 4.05 -11.55
CA ILE A 81 3.71 4.96 -12.50
C ILE A 81 4.12 4.65 -13.95
N ARG A 82 5.41 4.41 -14.18
CA ARG A 82 5.96 4.20 -15.54
C ARG A 82 5.82 2.78 -16.04
N ALA A 83 5.56 1.81 -15.17
CA ALA A 83 5.51 0.41 -15.57
C ALA A 83 4.34 0.11 -16.52
N PRO A 84 4.53 -0.72 -17.57
CA PRO A 84 3.47 -1.16 -18.46
C PRO A 84 2.65 -2.28 -17.80
N LEU A 85 1.82 -1.91 -16.84
CA LEU A 85 0.98 -2.82 -16.06
C LEU A 85 -0.44 -2.87 -16.64
N PRO A 86 -1.16 -4.00 -16.48
CA PRO A 86 -2.57 -4.15 -16.85
C PRO A 86 -3.48 -3.13 -16.15
N ARG A 87 -4.70 -2.94 -16.68
CA ARG A 87 -5.66 -1.94 -16.16
C ARG A 87 -6.11 -2.16 -14.73
N CYS A 88 -6.04 -3.38 -14.22
CA CYS A 88 -6.27 -3.67 -12.80
C CYS A 88 -5.29 -2.93 -11.87
N PHE A 89 -4.14 -2.46 -12.39
CA PHE A 89 -3.17 -1.64 -11.66
C PHE A 89 -3.38 -0.11 -11.81
N ASP A 90 -4.36 0.35 -12.57
CA ASP A 90 -4.58 1.80 -12.76
C ASP A 90 -4.83 2.52 -11.43
N ALA A 91 -5.54 1.88 -10.48
CA ALA A 91 -5.71 2.37 -9.13
C ALA A 91 -4.37 2.52 -8.39
N LEU A 92 -3.47 1.56 -8.50
CA LEU A 92 -2.14 1.63 -7.87
C LEU A 92 -1.27 2.73 -8.48
N LYS A 93 -1.32 2.90 -9.81
CA LYS A 93 -0.61 3.98 -10.51
C LYS A 93 -1.16 5.35 -10.13
N SER A 94 -2.48 5.49 -10.01
CA SER A 94 -3.13 6.72 -9.57
C SER A 94 -2.75 7.05 -8.13
N ALA A 95 -2.80 6.08 -7.22
CA ALA A 95 -2.35 6.23 -5.84
C ALA A 95 -0.87 6.61 -5.74
N ALA A 96 -0.01 5.99 -6.56
CA ALA A 96 1.41 6.31 -6.63
C ALA A 96 1.66 7.78 -6.99
N GLY A 97 0.84 8.37 -7.88
CA GLY A 97 0.88 9.79 -8.24
C GLY A 97 0.43 10.74 -7.12
N GLU A 98 -0.33 10.24 -6.14
CA GLU A 98 -0.79 11.02 -4.99
C GLU A 98 0.17 10.93 -3.78
N VAL A 99 1.19 10.05 -3.82
CA VAL A 99 2.18 9.92 -2.74
C VAL A 99 3.14 11.13 -2.77
N GLY A 100 2.90 12.07 -1.87
CA GLY A 100 3.78 13.23 -1.68
C GLY A 100 4.02 14.06 -2.95
N SER A 101 5.27 14.41 -3.20
CA SER A 101 5.74 15.10 -4.40
C SER A 101 6.49 14.15 -5.33
N VAL A 102 6.83 14.61 -6.54
CA VAL A 102 7.66 13.84 -7.49
C VAL A 102 8.99 13.41 -6.83
N GLN A 103 9.59 14.26 -5.98
CA GLN A 103 10.82 13.93 -5.24
C GLN A 103 10.57 12.75 -4.28
N ILE A 104 9.44 12.76 -3.59
CA ILE A 104 9.03 11.64 -2.72
C ILE A 104 8.76 10.38 -3.55
N GLN A 105 8.04 10.50 -4.66
CA GLN A 105 7.74 9.36 -5.56
C GLN A 105 9.01 8.73 -6.14
N ASN A 106 10.04 9.52 -6.43
CA ASN A 106 11.32 9.04 -6.94
C ASN A 106 12.16 8.28 -5.91
N ARG A 107 11.86 8.41 -4.62
CA ARG A 107 12.63 7.80 -3.51
C ARG A 107 11.81 6.83 -2.68
N GLY A 108 10.57 7.19 -2.37
CA GLY A 108 9.66 6.36 -1.59
C GLY A 108 9.37 5.03 -2.30
N THR A 109 9.49 3.93 -1.56
CA THR A 109 9.35 2.58 -2.08
C THR A 109 8.02 1.96 -1.67
N VAL A 110 7.53 1.01 -2.47
CA VAL A 110 6.29 0.27 -2.16
C VAL A 110 6.43 -0.43 -0.81
N ALA A 111 7.52 -1.20 -0.59
CA ALA A 111 7.73 -1.89 0.69
C ALA A 111 7.90 -0.92 1.87
N GLY A 112 8.59 0.22 1.66
CA GLY A 112 8.73 1.25 2.70
C GLY A 112 7.38 1.79 3.16
N ASN A 113 6.45 2.02 2.25
CA ASN A 113 5.08 2.47 2.55
C ASN A 113 4.31 1.45 3.38
N LEU A 114 4.41 0.15 3.01
CA LEU A 114 3.76 -0.94 3.74
C LEU A 114 4.37 -1.14 5.14
N CYS A 115 5.70 -1.14 5.26
CA CYS A 115 6.39 -1.28 6.54
C CYS A 115 6.16 -0.08 7.47
N ASN A 116 6.01 1.14 6.92
CA ASN A 116 5.64 2.32 7.68
C ASN A 116 4.21 2.23 8.24
N ALA A 117 3.33 1.47 7.59
CA ALA A 117 1.98 1.12 8.04
C ALA A 117 1.16 2.31 8.55
N SER A 118 1.24 3.46 7.87
CA SER A 118 0.37 4.61 8.16
C SER A 118 -1.07 4.28 7.77
N PRO A 119 -2.09 4.61 8.60
CA PRO A 119 -3.50 4.49 8.20
C PRO A 119 -3.84 5.27 6.93
N ALA A 120 -3.07 6.32 6.62
CA ALA A 120 -3.21 7.15 5.44
C ALA A 120 -2.19 6.83 4.34
N ALA A 121 -1.65 5.62 4.30
CA ALA A 121 -0.75 5.16 3.24
C ALA A 121 -1.52 4.90 1.94
N ASP A 122 -1.39 5.80 0.96
CA ASP A 122 -2.17 5.79 -0.29
C ASP A 122 -1.99 4.49 -1.10
N GLY A 123 -0.85 3.81 -0.98
CA GLY A 123 -0.57 2.55 -1.67
C GLY A 123 -1.29 1.33 -1.10
N VAL A 124 -1.79 1.38 0.13
CA VAL A 124 -2.37 0.20 0.80
C VAL A 124 -3.73 -0.19 0.20
N PRO A 125 -4.73 0.71 0.02
CA PRO A 125 -6.02 0.31 -0.51
C PRO A 125 -5.96 -0.36 -1.90
N PRO A 126 -5.22 0.16 -2.91
CA PRO A 126 -5.13 -0.52 -4.19
C PRO A 126 -4.43 -1.88 -4.11
N LEU A 127 -3.40 -2.04 -3.27
CA LEU A 127 -2.76 -3.33 -3.08
C LEU A 127 -3.67 -4.34 -2.37
N LEU A 128 -4.52 -3.89 -1.42
CA LEU A 128 -5.55 -4.73 -0.81
C LEU A 128 -6.62 -5.15 -1.84
N ALA A 129 -7.06 -4.24 -2.71
CA ALA A 129 -8.02 -4.55 -3.78
C ALA A 129 -7.44 -5.51 -4.82
N LEU A 130 -6.12 -5.54 -4.97
CA LEU A 130 -5.38 -6.48 -5.82
C LEU A 130 -5.09 -7.83 -5.13
N ASP A 131 -5.58 -8.06 -3.91
CA ASP A 131 -5.28 -9.26 -3.11
C ASP A 131 -3.77 -9.53 -2.97
N ALA A 132 -2.99 -8.47 -2.80
CA ALA A 132 -1.54 -8.55 -2.74
C ALA A 132 -1.05 -9.34 -1.52
N GLU A 133 0.06 -10.06 -1.71
CA GLU A 133 0.83 -10.73 -0.67
C GLU A 133 2.17 -10.02 -0.47
N VAL A 134 2.73 -10.07 0.72
CA VAL A 134 4.07 -9.61 1.02
C VAL A 134 5.02 -10.78 1.21
N GLU A 135 6.24 -10.65 0.69
CA GLU A 135 7.33 -11.59 0.89
C GLU A 135 8.29 -11.05 1.93
N LEU A 136 8.52 -11.84 2.96
CA LEU A 136 9.42 -11.54 4.08
C LEU A 136 10.57 -12.55 4.07
N VAL A 137 11.80 -12.04 4.13
CA VAL A 137 13.02 -12.88 4.09
C VAL A 137 13.86 -12.60 5.32
N SER A 138 14.35 -13.66 5.93
CA SER A 138 15.32 -13.66 7.04
C SER A 138 16.41 -14.68 6.77
N SER A 139 17.38 -14.78 7.66
CA SER A 139 18.41 -15.84 7.61
C SER A 139 17.85 -17.27 7.77
N ALA A 140 16.63 -17.40 8.34
CA ALA A 140 15.93 -18.69 8.49
C ALA A 140 15.14 -19.10 7.24
N GLY A 141 15.04 -18.22 6.22
CA GLY A 141 14.31 -18.47 4.98
C GLY A 141 13.30 -17.38 4.64
N SER A 142 12.40 -17.69 3.71
CA SER A 142 11.36 -16.77 3.25
C SER A 142 9.98 -17.27 3.60
N ARG A 143 9.02 -16.31 3.78
CA ARG A 143 7.59 -16.58 3.89
C ARG A 143 6.78 -15.54 3.14
N ARG A 144 5.60 -15.94 2.66
CA ARG A 144 4.59 -15.01 2.14
C ARG A 144 3.38 -14.98 3.06
N MET A 145 2.70 -13.84 3.06
CA MET A 145 1.43 -13.67 3.75
C MET A 145 0.58 -12.62 3.05
N ALA A 146 -0.74 -12.69 3.22
CA ALA A 146 -1.64 -11.71 2.67
C ALA A 146 -1.35 -10.31 3.24
N LEU A 147 -1.41 -9.27 2.39
CA LEU A 147 -1.25 -7.89 2.86
C LEU A 147 -2.30 -7.51 3.92
N ALA A 148 -3.52 -8.07 3.79
CA ALA A 148 -4.60 -7.86 4.77
C ALA A 148 -4.25 -8.33 6.18
N GLU A 149 -3.36 -9.31 6.32
CA GLU A 149 -2.86 -9.84 7.59
C GLU A 149 -1.57 -9.15 8.04
N PHE A 150 -0.82 -8.56 7.09
CA PHE A 150 0.49 -7.96 7.35
C PHE A 150 0.40 -6.67 8.18
N ILE A 151 -0.54 -5.76 7.85
CA ILE A 151 -0.73 -4.50 8.58
C ILE A 151 -1.81 -4.72 9.65
N VAL A 152 -1.41 -4.68 10.90
CA VAL A 152 -2.29 -5.00 12.04
C VAL A 152 -2.74 -3.78 12.85
N GLY A 153 -2.13 -2.62 12.61
CA GLY A 153 -2.45 -1.38 13.32
C GLY A 153 -1.67 -0.19 12.78
N ASN A 154 -1.92 0.98 13.37
CA ASN A 154 -1.16 2.18 13.04
C ASN A 154 0.33 1.96 13.37
N ARG A 155 1.19 1.98 12.35
CA ARG A 155 2.63 1.70 12.42
C ARG A 155 2.97 0.33 13.03
N GLN A 156 2.09 -0.65 12.83
CA GLN A 156 2.25 -2.00 13.33
C GLN A 156 2.05 -3.01 12.21
N THR A 157 3.02 -3.90 12.06
CA THR A 157 3.01 -4.97 11.06
C THR A 157 3.40 -6.30 11.68
N GLN A 158 3.14 -7.40 10.96
CA GLN A 158 3.56 -8.76 11.30
C GLN A 158 5.01 -9.07 10.90
N ARG A 159 5.79 -8.05 10.45
CA ARG A 159 7.21 -8.20 10.15
C ARG A 159 7.98 -8.44 11.45
N ARG A 160 8.78 -9.50 11.50
CA ARG A 160 9.72 -9.74 12.61
C ARG A 160 10.90 -8.78 12.51
N ALA A 161 11.62 -8.58 13.60
CA ALA A 161 12.77 -7.68 13.63
C ALA A 161 13.89 -8.11 12.66
N ASP A 162 14.05 -9.42 12.48
CA ASP A 162 15.04 -10.06 11.61
C ASP A 162 14.58 -10.29 10.16
N GLU A 163 13.39 -9.80 9.79
CA GLU A 163 12.84 -9.95 8.44
C GLU A 163 12.96 -8.67 7.61
N LEU A 164 13.23 -8.83 6.33
CA LEU A 164 13.16 -7.78 5.31
C LEU A 164 11.98 -8.05 4.37
N LEU A 165 11.15 -7.04 4.09
CA LEU A 165 10.13 -7.12 3.05
C LEU A 165 10.81 -6.95 1.69
N THR A 166 10.92 -8.04 0.94
CA THR A 166 11.69 -8.10 -0.32
C THR A 166 10.85 -7.91 -1.56
N ALA A 167 9.57 -8.25 -1.50
CA ALA A 167 8.66 -8.09 -2.64
C ALA A 167 7.19 -8.01 -2.19
N VAL A 168 6.37 -7.45 -3.09
CA VAL A 168 4.91 -7.57 -3.08
C VAL A 168 4.51 -8.40 -4.29
N TRP A 169 3.67 -9.41 -4.06
CA TRP A 169 3.19 -10.33 -5.08
C TRP A 169 1.70 -10.09 -5.30
N VAL A 170 1.32 -9.86 -6.54
CA VAL A 170 -0.08 -9.61 -6.95
C VAL A 170 -0.54 -10.74 -7.83
N PRO A 171 -1.59 -11.51 -7.45
CA PRO A 171 -2.12 -12.58 -8.28
C PRO A 171 -2.76 -12.02 -9.55
N ARG A 172 -2.61 -12.74 -10.68
CA ARG A 172 -3.16 -12.34 -11.98
C ARG A 172 -4.60 -12.81 -12.22
N SER A 173 -5.25 -13.38 -11.20
CA SER A 173 -6.61 -13.95 -11.29
C SER A 173 -7.69 -12.97 -11.78
N ILE A 174 -7.44 -11.67 -11.67
CA ILE A 174 -8.37 -10.58 -12.05
C ILE A 174 -7.68 -9.55 -12.95
N GLU A 175 -6.71 -9.98 -13.76
CA GLU A 175 -5.89 -9.10 -14.61
C GLU A 175 -6.72 -8.24 -15.58
N ASP A 176 -7.83 -8.78 -16.07
CA ASP A 176 -8.73 -8.10 -17.01
C ASP A 176 -9.68 -7.09 -16.32
N ALA A 177 -9.63 -6.99 -14.99
CA ALA A 177 -10.44 -6.02 -14.26
C ALA A 177 -9.98 -4.58 -14.55
N ARG A 178 -10.92 -3.66 -14.43
CA ARG A 178 -10.62 -2.21 -14.39
C ARG A 178 -10.55 -1.76 -12.96
N SER A 179 -9.70 -0.76 -12.68
CA SER A 179 -9.57 -0.23 -11.34
C SER A 179 -9.54 1.30 -11.32
N SER A 180 -9.93 1.87 -10.18
CA SER A 180 -9.97 3.30 -9.92
C SER A 180 -9.50 3.60 -8.51
N PHE A 181 -8.80 4.72 -8.33
CA PHE A 181 -8.42 5.25 -7.03
C PHE A 181 -8.88 6.69 -6.90
N ILE A 182 -9.56 7.00 -5.79
CA ILE A 182 -10.02 8.35 -5.49
C ILE A 182 -9.58 8.71 -4.07
N LYS A 183 -9.00 9.90 -3.95
CA LYS A 183 -8.50 10.47 -2.70
C LYS A 183 -9.21 11.78 -2.37
N LEU A 184 -9.57 11.95 -1.11
CA LEU A 184 -10.04 13.20 -0.52
C LEU A 184 -8.98 13.69 0.47
N GLY A 185 -8.53 14.91 0.28
CA GLY A 185 -7.67 15.66 1.18
C GLY A 185 -8.14 17.10 1.31
N ALA A 186 -7.57 17.85 2.26
CA ALA A 186 -7.88 19.27 2.45
C ALA A 186 -7.43 20.17 1.27
N ARG A 187 -6.57 19.63 0.39
CA ARG A 187 -6.09 20.25 -0.84
C ARG A 187 -5.76 19.17 -1.86
N ARG A 188 -5.47 19.55 -3.12
CA ARG A 188 -5.28 18.58 -4.19
C ARG A 188 -3.96 17.78 -4.07
N TYR A 189 -2.86 18.42 -3.68
CA TYR A 189 -1.53 17.79 -3.65
C TYR A 189 -0.86 17.93 -2.30
N LEU A 190 0.12 17.08 -2.02
CA LEU A 190 0.96 17.13 -0.81
C LEU A 190 0.11 17.18 0.47
N VAL A 191 -0.84 16.27 0.57
CA VAL A 191 -1.80 16.24 1.67
C VAL A 191 -2.02 14.83 2.17
N ILE A 192 -2.21 14.69 3.49
CA ILE A 192 -2.61 13.42 4.12
C ILE A 192 -4.09 13.20 3.82
N SER A 193 -4.44 11.99 3.38
CA SER A 193 -5.80 11.59 3.02
C SER A 193 -6.76 11.71 4.20
N ILE A 194 -7.90 12.36 3.98
CA ILE A 194 -9.07 12.35 4.87
C ILE A 194 -9.80 11.01 4.69
N SER A 195 -9.99 10.60 3.44
CA SER A 195 -10.48 9.29 3.01
C SER A 195 -9.88 8.98 1.65
N MET A 196 -9.69 7.72 1.35
CA MET A 196 -9.23 7.22 0.07
C MET A 196 -9.85 5.86 -0.23
N VAL A 197 -10.20 5.64 -1.48
CA VAL A 197 -10.87 4.43 -1.94
C VAL A 197 -10.18 3.90 -3.19
N ALA A 198 -9.88 2.60 -3.18
CA ALA A 198 -9.55 1.85 -4.37
C ALA A 198 -10.69 0.88 -4.69
N ALA A 199 -11.17 0.91 -5.92
CA ALA A 199 -12.14 -0.05 -6.44
C ALA A 199 -11.56 -0.78 -7.64
N LEU A 200 -11.96 -2.05 -7.79
CA LEU A 200 -11.57 -2.91 -8.89
C LEU A 200 -12.79 -3.73 -9.28
N VAL A 201 -13.12 -3.78 -10.57
CA VAL A 201 -14.32 -4.45 -11.09
C VAL A 201 -13.97 -5.25 -12.36
N LEU A 202 -14.28 -6.53 -12.32
CA LEU A 202 -14.27 -7.41 -13.49
C LEU A 202 -15.69 -7.57 -14.02
N VAL A 203 -15.88 -7.27 -15.31
CA VAL A 203 -17.18 -7.30 -15.97
C VAL A 203 -17.19 -8.37 -17.05
N GLU A 204 -18.21 -9.22 -17.05
CA GLU A 204 -18.47 -10.20 -18.09
C GLU A 204 -19.95 -10.11 -18.50
N GLY A 205 -20.25 -10.08 -19.79
CA GLY A 205 -21.62 -10.04 -20.30
C GLY A 205 -22.48 -8.89 -19.78
N GLY A 206 -21.88 -7.72 -19.50
CA GLY A 206 -22.57 -6.56 -18.95
C GLY A 206 -22.92 -6.66 -17.45
N ARG A 207 -22.37 -7.64 -16.75
CA ARG A 207 -22.56 -7.86 -15.32
C ARG A 207 -21.24 -7.94 -14.57
N VAL A 208 -21.27 -7.60 -13.30
CA VAL A 208 -20.12 -7.73 -12.39
C VAL A 208 -19.84 -9.22 -12.16
N ARG A 209 -18.65 -9.67 -12.55
CA ARG A 209 -18.13 -11.02 -12.27
C ARG A 209 -17.40 -11.06 -10.94
N ALA A 210 -16.66 -9.98 -10.63
CA ALA A 210 -15.98 -9.79 -9.36
C ALA A 210 -15.83 -8.29 -9.06
N ALA A 211 -15.91 -7.93 -7.80
CA ALA A 211 -15.62 -6.59 -7.31
C ALA A 211 -14.65 -6.65 -6.13
N ARG A 212 -13.82 -5.63 -5.97
CA ARG A 212 -12.93 -5.41 -4.84
C ARG A 212 -12.99 -3.94 -4.45
N VAL A 213 -13.21 -3.63 -3.19
CA VAL A 213 -13.31 -2.24 -2.70
C VAL A 213 -12.57 -2.11 -1.39
N ALA A 214 -11.56 -1.26 -1.35
CA ALA A 214 -10.77 -1.00 -0.15
C ALA A 214 -10.79 0.48 0.22
N VAL A 215 -10.99 0.77 1.50
CA VAL A 215 -11.03 2.14 2.05
C VAL A 215 -9.90 2.34 3.03
N GLY A 216 -9.12 3.40 2.85
CA GLY A 216 -8.06 3.83 3.75
C GLY A 216 -8.40 5.13 4.47
N SER A 217 -7.62 5.48 5.48
CA SER A 217 -7.78 6.65 6.37
C SER A 217 -9.06 6.67 7.22
N CYS A 218 -9.90 5.66 7.14
CA CYS A 218 -11.18 5.57 7.84
C CYS A 218 -11.25 4.41 8.85
N SER A 219 -10.10 3.90 9.24
CA SER A 219 -9.89 2.88 10.30
C SER A 219 -8.42 2.85 10.66
N ALA A 220 -8.05 2.15 11.74
CA ALA A 220 -6.65 1.97 12.14
C ALA A 220 -5.78 1.35 11.04
N VAL A 221 -6.39 0.49 10.21
CA VAL A 221 -5.83 -0.09 8.99
C VAL A 221 -6.84 0.06 7.85
N ALA A 222 -6.39 0.09 6.60
CA ALA A 222 -7.30 0.08 5.46
C ALA A 222 -8.15 -1.20 5.46
N ARG A 223 -9.41 -1.08 5.06
CA ARG A 223 -10.41 -2.16 5.14
C ARG A 223 -11.00 -2.46 3.76
N ARG A 224 -11.15 -3.76 3.47
CA ARG A 224 -11.99 -4.25 2.37
C ARG A 224 -13.45 -4.19 2.80
N LEU A 225 -14.34 -3.88 1.85
CA LEU A 225 -15.79 -3.87 2.03
C LEU A 225 -16.40 -5.16 1.45
N THR A 226 -16.06 -6.30 2.05
CA THR A 226 -16.38 -7.62 1.50
C THR A 226 -17.87 -7.86 1.30
N GLU A 227 -18.73 -7.39 2.22
CA GLU A 227 -20.19 -7.47 2.05
C GLU A 227 -20.68 -6.70 0.81
N LEU A 228 -20.09 -5.53 0.52
CA LEU A 228 -20.38 -4.79 -0.71
C LEU A 228 -19.88 -5.53 -1.95
N GLU A 229 -18.69 -6.10 -1.87
CA GLU A 229 -18.08 -6.84 -2.98
C GLU A 229 -18.93 -8.02 -3.40
N ASP A 230 -19.38 -8.82 -2.42
CA ASP A 230 -20.28 -9.97 -2.63
C ASP A 230 -21.65 -9.53 -3.16
N PHE A 231 -22.20 -8.42 -2.61
CA PHE A 231 -23.48 -7.86 -3.04
C PHE A 231 -23.46 -7.38 -4.50
N LEU A 232 -22.33 -6.91 -5.00
CA LEU A 232 -22.18 -6.43 -6.37
C LEU A 232 -22.07 -7.55 -7.41
N VAL A 233 -21.76 -8.78 -7.02
CA VAL A 233 -21.64 -9.90 -7.97
C VAL A 233 -22.98 -10.14 -8.67
N GLY A 234 -22.96 -10.19 -10.01
CA GLY A 234 -24.16 -10.34 -10.86
C GLY A 234 -24.90 -9.01 -11.12
N ALA A 235 -24.54 -7.89 -10.46
CA ALA A 235 -25.17 -6.62 -10.70
C ALA A 235 -24.94 -6.14 -12.15
N PRO A 236 -25.97 -5.56 -12.80
CA PRO A 236 -25.81 -4.97 -14.13
C PRO A 236 -24.99 -3.67 -14.02
N VAL A 237 -24.11 -3.43 -15.01
CA VAL A 237 -23.23 -2.26 -15.03
C VAL A 237 -23.85 -1.03 -15.71
N ASP A 238 -24.97 -1.19 -16.37
CA ASP A 238 -25.74 -0.10 -16.96
C ASP A 238 -26.23 0.89 -15.89
N GLY A 239 -26.03 2.16 -16.07
CA GLY A 239 -26.40 3.21 -15.11
C GLY A 239 -25.53 3.33 -13.87
N GLY A 240 -24.32 2.72 -13.90
CA GLY A 240 -23.32 2.81 -12.84
C GLY A 240 -23.53 1.85 -11.66
N LEU A 241 -22.46 1.56 -10.92
CA LEU A 241 -22.47 0.67 -9.76
C LEU A 241 -22.67 1.42 -8.44
N GLY A 242 -22.37 2.71 -8.40
CA GLY A 242 -22.50 3.54 -7.20
C GLY A 242 -23.91 3.57 -6.62
N ARG A 243 -24.95 3.38 -7.45
CA ARG A 243 -26.36 3.30 -7.03
C ARG A 243 -26.66 2.15 -6.05
N PHE A 244 -25.87 1.09 -6.09
CA PHE A 244 -26.04 -0.07 -5.21
C PHE A 244 -25.41 0.13 -3.83
N VAL A 245 -24.57 1.17 -3.64
CA VAL A 245 -23.85 1.39 -2.39
C VAL A 245 -24.71 2.12 -1.38
N THR A 246 -24.89 1.52 -0.22
CA THR A 246 -25.64 2.08 0.91
C THR A 246 -24.71 2.34 2.10
N PRO A 247 -25.11 3.19 3.08
CA PRO A 247 -24.34 3.42 4.31
C PRO A 247 -24.03 2.13 5.08
N ALA A 248 -24.89 1.11 5.02
CA ALA A 248 -24.68 -0.17 5.71
C ALA A 248 -23.40 -0.89 5.24
N HIS A 249 -23.05 -0.78 3.96
CA HIS A 249 -21.83 -1.38 3.42
C HIS A 249 -20.53 -0.80 4.00
N LEU A 250 -20.61 0.36 4.67
CA LEU A 250 -19.48 1.02 5.32
C LEU A 250 -19.37 0.65 6.82
N ALA A 251 -20.19 -0.29 7.31
CA ALA A 251 -20.14 -0.76 8.71
C ALA A 251 -18.74 -1.19 9.20
N PRO A 252 -17.88 -1.82 8.36
CA PRO A 252 -16.52 -2.19 8.78
C PRO A 252 -15.58 -1.01 9.06
N LEU A 253 -15.95 0.23 8.70
CA LEU A 253 -15.13 1.41 8.90
C LEU A 253 -15.32 1.99 10.30
N ALA A 254 -14.19 2.32 10.94
CA ALA A 254 -14.13 2.95 12.26
C ALA A 254 -13.25 4.22 12.22
N PRO A 255 -13.73 5.29 11.54
CA PRO A 255 -12.95 6.52 11.41
C PRO A 255 -12.84 7.24 12.76
N ILE A 256 -11.70 7.89 12.97
CA ILE A 256 -11.44 8.78 14.11
C ILE A 256 -11.74 10.24 13.72
N ALA A 257 -12.02 11.06 14.71
CA ALA A 257 -11.99 12.52 14.56
C ALA A 257 -10.58 13.03 14.86
N ASP A 258 -10.05 13.88 13.98
CA ASP A 258 -8.78 14.56 14.15
C ASP A 258 -8.83 15.99 13.56
N VAL A 259 -7.68 16.67 13.54
CA VAL A 259 -7.56 18.04 12.97
C VAL A 259 -7.97 18.17 11.50
N ARG A 260 -8.12 17.05 10.78
CA ARG A 260 -8.44 17.03 9.34
C ARG A 260 -9.92 16.90 9.08
N ALA A 261 -10.64 16.11 9.89
CA ALA A 261 -12.07 15.88 9.72
C ALA A 261 -12.67 15.15 10.92
N THR A 262 -13.98 15.30 11.11
CA THR A 262 -14.75 14.49 12.06
C THR A 262 -14.92 13.04 11.55
N ALA A 263 -15.20 12.11 12.46
CA ALA A 263 -15.48 10.73 12.11
C ALA A 263 -16.74 10.61 11.19
N GLU A 264 -17.75 11.41 11.45
CA GLU A 264 -18.98 11.45 10.66
C GLU A 264 -18.70 11.91 9.22
N TYR A 265 -17.98 13.04 9.06
CA TYR A 265 -17.58 13.53 7.75
C TYR A 265 -16.77 12.51 6.95
N ARG A 266 -15.82 11.81 7.59
CA ARG A 266 -15.03 10.76 6.93
C ARG A 266 -15.92 9.62 6.42
N ARG A 267 -16.94 9.22 7.20
CA ARG A 267 -17.88 8.17 6.81
C ARG A 267 -18.75 8.60 5.64
N ASP A 268 -19.32 9.80 5.67
CA ASP A 268 -20.13 10.35 4.59
C ASP A 268 -19.32 10.53 3.30
N ALA A 269 -18.13 11.12 3.42
CA ALA A 269 -17.21 11.27 2.30
C ALA A 269 -16.83 9.91 1.70
N SER A 270 -16.54 8.89 2.54
CA SER A 270 -16.22 7.54 2.06
C SER A 270 -17.34 6.93 1.25
N LEU A 271 -18.61 7.13 1.65
CA LEU A 271 -19.78 6.67 0.88
C LEU A 271 -19.78 7.26 -0.53
N THR A 272 -19.55 8.55 -0.62
CA THR A 272 -19.48 9.26 -1.91
C THR A 272 -18.30 8.79 -2.75
N LEU A 273 -17.12 8.60 -2.14
CA LEU A 273 -15.91 8.13 -2.84
C LEU A 273 -16.07 6.69 -3.34
N VAL A 274 -16.66 5.78 -2.55
CA VAL A 274 -16.92 4.40 -2.96
C VAL A 274 -17.84 4.36 -4.18
N ARG A 275 -18.93 5.14 -4.17
CA ARG A 275 -19.84 5.25 -5.32
C ARG A 275 -19.10 5.69 -6.58
N ARG A 276 -18.35 6.78 -6.49
CA ARG A 276 -17.60 7.35 -7.61
C ARG A 276 -16.50 6.41 -8.12
N ALA A 277 -15.79 5.71 -7.21
CA ALA A 277 -14.74 4.79 -7.60
C ALA A 277 -15.28 3.57 -8.37
N LEU A 278 -16.43 3.05 -7.94
CA LEU A 278 -17.12 1.95 -8.63
C LEU A 278 -17.66 2.39 -10.00
N ASP A 279 -18.27 3.57 -10.09
CA ASP A 279 -18.75 4.12 -11.36
C ASP A 279 -17.60 4.31 -12.35
N ALA A 280 -16.47 4.87 -11.90
CA ALA A 280 -15.27 5.06 -12.72
C ALA A 280 -14.68 3.74 -13.28
N CYS A 281 -14.91 2.59 -12.63
CA CYS A 281 -14.47 1.29 -13.13
C CYS A 281 -15.32 0.80 -14.33
N VAL A 282 -16.57 1.24 -14.45
CA VAL A 282 -17.52 0.75 -15.49
C VAL A 282 -17.83 1.77 -16.57
N GLU A 283 -17.46 3.03 -16.36
CA GLU A 283 -17.58 4.08 -17.41
C GLU A 283 -16.75 3.72 -18.64
N ALA A 284 -17.37 3.80 -19.81
CA ALA A 284 -16.69 3.65 -21.08
C ALA A 284 -15.74 4.84 -21.30
N ARG A 285 -14.43 4.59 -21.34
CA ARG A 285 -13.42 5.54 -21.83
C ARG A 285 -12.89 5.09 -23.16
#